data_cd9b3480e121c02c16c6329039dfbe1c
#
_entry.id   cd9b3480e121c02c16c6329039dfbe1c
#
_cell.length_a   1.000
_cell.length_b   1.000
_cell.length_c   1.000
_cell.angle_alpha   90.00
_cell.angle_beta   90.00
_cell.angle_gamma   90.00
#
_symmetry.space_group_name_H-M   'P 1'
#
loop_
_entity.id
_entity.type
_entity.pdbx_description
1 polymer ?
#
loop_
_entity_poly.entity_id
_entity_poly.type
_entity_poly.pdbx_seq_one_letter_code
_entity_poly.pdbx_strand_id
1 'polypeptide(L)'
;DNSNYNRKFRIYAYDSSNSMGSFDSNADPFQLNTWSHVCVNYTSGNTVSIYVNGVLNKSGTLNYDIDDTSHGLNIGARNTSGTYAYAADGTKLALVRISKSAPSGEKIKKFYEDEKVLFQENAKCTFYGSSDPVTALGYDEENDTLHVGTSSGRSEFQGLARINNTTTAVTTAISASD
;
A
#
# COMPACT_ATOMS: atom_id res chain seq x y z
N ASP A 1 -24.40 0.74 14.32
CA ASP A 1 -24.43 2.13 14.73
C ASP A 1 -23.95 3.00 13.58
N ASN A 2 -24.94 3.65 12.92
CA ASN A 2 -24.73 4.43 11.70
C ASN A 2 -24.20 5.82 12.05
N SER A 3 -23.05 5.90 12.68
CA SER A 3 -22.36 7.15 12.81
C SER A 3 -21.73 7.49 11.46
N ASN A 4 -22.20 8.55 10.84
CA ASN A 4 -21.64 9.19 9.66
C ASN A 4 -20.22 9.69 9.99
N TYR A 5 -19.27 8.78 10.05
CA TYR A 5 -17.87 9.16 10.12
C TYR A 5 -17.47 9.63 8.74
N ASN A 6 -17.29 10.94 8.59
CA ASN A 6 -16.61 11.53 7.45
C ASN A 6 -15.17 11.00 7.38
N ARG A 7 -15.01 9.83 6.76
CA ARG A 7 -13.70 9.21 6.56
C ARG A 7 -12.91 10.05 5.59
N LYS A 8 -11.87 10.69 6.08
CA LYS A 8 -11.01 11.54 5.28
C LYS A 8 -9.56 11.13 5.47
N PHE A 9 -8.81 11.24 4.40
CA PHE A 9 -7.36 11.26 4.50
C PHE A 9 -6.93 12.70 4.79
N ARG A 10 -6.15 12.89 5.84
CA ARG A 10 -5.67 14.20 6.26
C ARG A 10 -4.16 14.27 6.25
N ILE A 11 -3.66 15.36 5.72
CA ILE A 11 -2.26 15.73 5.75
C ILE A 11 -2.11 16.86 6.75
N TYR A 12 -1.10 16.78 7.59
CA TYR A 12 -0.64 17.88 8.41
C TYR A 12 0.74 18.31 7.92
N ALA A 13 0.94 19.60 7.82
CA ALA A 13 2.23 20.19 7.50
C ALA A 13 2.56 21.28 8.51
N TYR A 14 3.83 21.43 8.81
CA TYR A 14 4.33 22.47 9.71
C TYR A 14 5.33 23.33 8.96
N ASP A 15 5.29 24.65 9.20
CA ASP A 15 6.29 25.58 8.71
C ASP A 15 7.45 25.72 9.70
N SER A 16 8.47 26.50 9.31
CA SER A 16 9.65 26.79 10.15
C SER A 16 9.32 27.51 11.46
N SER A 17 8.16 28.16 11.54
CA SER A 17 7.63 28.82 12.74
C SER A 17 6.79 27.89 13.60
N ASN A 18 6.73 26.60 13.27
CA ASN A 18 5.92 25.61 13.96
C ASN A 18 4.41 25.83 13.85
N SER A 19 3.97 26.61 12.84
CA SER A 19 2.56 26.77 12.52
C SER A 19 2.06 25.58 11.71
N MET A 20 0.86 25.10 12.04
CA MET A 20 0.31 23.88 11.45
C MET A 20 -0.76 24.19 10.41
N GLY A 21 -0.59 23.66 9.22
CA GLY A 21 -1.62 23.56 8.21
C GLY A 21 -2.15 22.13 8.07
N SER A 22 -3.37 22.01 7.57
CA SER A 22 -3.92 20.70 7.23
C SER A 22 -4.70 20.75 5.92
N PHE A 23 -4.71 19.63 5.21
CA PHE A 23 -5.47 19.47 3.98
C PHE A 23 -6.14 18.09 3.98
N ASP A 24 -7.46 18.09 3.73
CA ASP A 24 -8.28 16.89 3.78
C ASP A 24 -8.69 16.45 2.37
N SER A 25 -8.79 15.17 2.16
CA SER A 25 -9.54 14.61 1.02
C SER A 25 -11.02 15.05 1.07
N ASN A 26 -11.75 14.84 0.00
CA ASN A 26 -13.21 14.89 0.07
C ASN A 26 -13.73 13.85 1.08
N ALA A 27 -14.97 14.00 1.52
CA ALA A 27 -15.58 13.06 2.44
C ALA A 27 -15.76 11.67 1.81
N ASP A 28 -15.64 10.64 2.63
CA ASP A 28 -15.92 9.23 2.33
C ASP A 28 -15.31 8.65 1.02
N PRO A 29 -14.05 8.93 0.68
CA PRO A 29 -13.41 8.31 -0.47
C PRO A 29 -13.01 6.85 -0.20
N PHE A 30 -13.18 6.36 1.04
CA PHE A 30 -12.72 5.05 1.48
C PHE A 30 -13.90 4.14 1.85
N GLN A 31 -13.81 2.88 1.43
CA GLN A 31 -14.72 1.83 1.86
C GLN A 31 -14.12 1.10 3.06
N LEU A 32 -14.98 0.65 3.98
CA LEU A 32 -14.57 -0.16 5.12
C LEU A 32 -14.08 -1.54 4.65
N ASN A 33 -13.06 -2.04 5.36
CA ASN A 33 -12.49 -3.38 5.12
C ASN A 33 -11.95 -3.59 3.70
N THR A 34 -11.61 -2.52 3.00
CA THR A 34 -10.99 -2.59 1.69
C THR A 34 -9.66 -1.85 1.68
N TRP A 35 -8.73 -2.32 0.85
CA TRP A 35 -7.52 -1.59 0.56
C TRP A 35 -7.81 -0.41 -0.35
N SER A 36 -7.20 0.71 -0.06
CA SER A 36 -7.25 1.90 -0.91
C SER A 36 -5.85 2.41 -1.16
N HIS A 37 -5.54 2.71 -2.40
CA HIS A 37 -4.31 3.39 -2.76
C HIS A 37 -4.47 4.88 -2.51
N VAL A 38 -3.54 5.49 -1.79
CA VAL A 38 -3.50 6.92 -1.53
C VAL A 38 -2.17 7.48 -2.01
N CYS A 39 -2.22 8.51 -2.83
CA CYS A 39 -1.04 9.27 -3.22
C CYS A 39 -1.26 10.75 -2.93
N VAL A 40 -0.23 11.38 -2.39
CA VAL A 40 -0.21 12.80 -2.10
C VAL A 40 0.92 13.44 -2.91
N ASN A 41 0.58 14.41 -3.71
CA ASN A 41 1.54 15.28 -4.36
C ASN A 41 1.58 16.63 -3.66
N TYR A 42 2.78 17.12 -3.41
CA TYR A 42 3.05 18.48 -3.01
C TYR A 42 3.96 19.12 -4.06
N THR A 43 3.56 20.26 -4.58
CA THR A 43 4.30 20.96 -5.63
C THR A 43 4.51 22.43 -5.26
N SER A 44 5.31 23.13 -6.03
CA SER A 44 5.59 24.56 -5.83
C SER A 44 4.31 25.39 -5.68
N GLY A 45 4.35 26.44 -4.86
CA GLY A 45 3.21 27.26 -4.53
C GLY A 45 2.22 26.59 -3.58
N ASN A 46 2.71 25.67 -2.75
CA ASN A 46 1.98 24.96 -1.69
C ASN A 46 0.77 24.15 -2.21
N THR A 47 0.81 23.79 -3.49
CA THR A 47 -0.27 23.00 -4.07
C THR A 47 -0.20 21.54 -3.60
N VAL A 48 -1.28 21.08 -2.99
CA VAL A 48 -1.46 19.70 -2.57
C VAL A 48 -2.52 19.04 -3.43
N SER A 49 -2.24 17.84 -3.90
CA SER A 49 -3.21 17.01 -4.60
C SER A 49 -3.27 15.64 -3.95
N ILE A 50 -4.46 15.21 -3.57
CA ILE A 50 -4.75 13.88 -3.03
C ILE A 50 -5.40 13.04 -4.11
N TYR A 51 -4.82 11.88 -4.36
CA TYR A 51 -5.38 10.88 -5.27
C TYR A 51 -5.81 9.67 -4.45
N VAL A 52 -6.96 9.12 -4.77
CA VAL A 52 -7.47 7.88 -4.19
C VAL A 52 -7.77 6.91 -5.31
N ASN A 53 -7.22 5.71 -5.22
CA ASN A 53 -7.37 4.66 -6.23
C ASN A 53 -7.03 5.14 -7.66
N GLY A 54 -5.94 5.90 -7.76
CA GLY A 54 -5.44 6.42 -9.04
C GLY A 54 -6.20 7.63 -9.60
N VAL A 55 -7.26 8.11 -8.93
CA VAL A 55 -8.09 9.23 -9.36
C VAL A 55 -7.86 10.44 -8.47
N LEU A 56 -7.77 11.63 -9.07
CA LEU A 56 -7.70 12.87 -8.31
C LEU A 56 -8.96 13.04 -7.47
N ASN A 57 -8.79 13.04 -6.16
CA ASN A 57 -9.88 13.23 -5.20
C ASN A 57 -10.07 14.71 -4.84
N LYS A 58 -8.96 15.38 -4.53
CA LYS A 58 -8.98 16.80 -4.19
C LYS A 58 -7.63 17.45 -4.48
N SER A 59 -7.66 18.70 -4.93
CA SER A 59 -6.49 19.57 -5.04
C SER A 59 -6.79 20.92 -4.42
N GLY A 60 -5.76 21.58 -3.90
CA GLY A 60 -5.86 22.90 -3.28
C GLY A 60 -4.51 23.35 -2.75
N THR A 61 -4.51 24.43 -2.00
CA THR A 61 -3.29 25.03 -1.44
C THR A 61 -3.26 24.86 0.05
N LEU A 62 -2.09 24.46 0.60
CA LEU A 62 -1.79 24.57 2.03
C LEU A 62 -1.52 26.04 2.36
N ASN A 63 -1.96 26.47 3.54
CA ASN A 63 -1.75 27.85 3.99
C ASN A 63 -0.30 28.11 4.43
N TYR A 64 0.50 27.06 4.58
CA TYR A 64 1.89 27.12 5.04
C TYR A 64 2.78 26.26 4.15
N ASP A 65 4.01 26.73 3.95
CA ASP A 65 5.05 25.93 3.31
C ASP A 65 5.39 24.69 4.16
N ILE A 66 5.76 23.62 3.49
CA ILE A 66 6.41 22.50 4.16
C ILE A 66 7.90 22.84 4.24
N ASP A 67 8.32 23.36 5.36
CA ASP A 67 9.69 23.73 5.62
C ASP A 67 10.43 22.66 6.44
N ASP A 68 11.75 22.79 6.48
CA ASP A 68 12.61 21.98 7.35
C ASP A 68 12.33 22.35 8.81
N THR A 69 11.49 21.54 9.45
CA THR A 69 11.12 21.70 10.84
C THR A 69 11.74 20.60 11.69
N SER A 70 11.72 20.78 13.01
CA SER A 70 12.11 19.73 13.96
C SER A 70 11.13 18.55 14.01
N HIS A 71 10.06 18.60 13.22
CA HIS A 71 9.05 17.55 13.17
C HIS A 71 9.48 16.46 12.20
N GLY A 72 9.53 15.23 12.70
CA GLY A 72 9.74 14.05 11.85
C GLY A 72 8.50 13.73 11.01
N LEU A 73 8.71 12.99 9.91
CA LEU A 73 7.60 12.42 9.13
C LEU A 73 6.89 11.35 9.95
N ASN A 74 5.58 11.49 10.11
CA ASN A 74 4.72 10.50 10.75
C ASN A 74 3.67 10.03 9.74
N ILE A 75 3.47 8.72 9.63
CA ILE A 75 2.47 8.10 8.75
C ILE A 75 1.51 7.29 9.62
N GLY A 76 0.20 7.49 9.41
CA GLY A 76 -0.85 6.79 10.16
C GLY A 76 -1.23 7.45 11.49
N ALA A 77 -0.48 8.43 11.94
CA ALA A 77 -0.81 9.19 13.15
C ALA A 77 -0.27 10.62 13.07
N ARG A 78 -0.81 11.51 13.88
CA ARG A 78 -0.26 12.84 14.12
C ARG A 78 0.54 12.84 15.42
N ASN A 79 1.76 13.35 15.39
CA ASN A 79 2.53 13.63 16.59
C ASN A 79 2.21 15.05 17.09
N THR A 80 1.79 15.18 18.33
CA THR A 80 1.58 16.45 19.01
C THR A 80 2.41 16.45 20.27
N SER A 81 3.58 17.10 20.20
CA SER A 81 4.50 17.24 21.36
C SER A 81 4.84 15.89 22.03
N GLY A 82 5.14 14.87 21.25
CA GLY A 82 5.48 13.53 21.73
C GLY A 82 4.27 12.61 21.98
N THR A 83 3.05 13.11 21.82
CA THR A 83 1.84 12.28 21.92
C THR A 83 1.29 12.01 20.53
N TYR A 84 1.11 10.72 20.21
CA TYR A 84 0.48 10.31 18.95
C TYR A 84 -1.03 10.33 19.10
N ALA A 85 -1.70 11.08 18.26
CA ALA A 85 -3.14 11.20 18.20
C ALA A 85 -3.67 10.87 16.81
N TYR A 86 -4.96 10.57 16.73
CA TYR A 86 -5.67 10.28 15.46
C TYR A 86 -5.13 9.07 14.70
N ALA A 87 -4.42 8.18 15.38
CA ALA A 87 -4.15 6.86 14.81
C ALA A 87 -5.49 6.12 14.65
N ALA A 88 -5.75 5.63 13.46
CA ALA A 88 -6.95 4.82 13.24
C ALA A 88 -6.66 3.37 13.68
N ASP A 89 -7.36 2.91 14.72
CA ASP A 89 -7.24 1.54 15.20
C ASP A 89 -7.58 0.54 14.07
N GLY A 90 -6.74 -0.49 13.93
CA GLY A 90 -6.91 -1.52 12.92
C GLY A 90 -6.53 -1.13 11.50
N THR A 91 -6.07 0.10 11.26
CA THR A 91 -5.56 0.51 9.95
C THR A 91 -4.25 -0.24 9.63
N LYS A 92 -4.17 -0.77 8.42
CA LYS A 92 -2.98 -1.42 7.89
C LYS A 92 -2.37 -0.56 6.79
N LEU A 93 -1.05 -0.47 6.76
CA LEU A 93 -0.30 0.24 5.73
C LEU A 93 0.62 -0.73 5.01
N ALA A 94 0.72 -0.58 3.71
CA ALA A 94 1.61 -1.37 2.86
C ALA A 94 2.18 -0.51 1.72
N LEU A 95 3.31 -0.91 1.18
CA LEU A 95 3.98 -0.28 0.02
C LEU A 95 4.17 1.25 0.18
N VAL A 96 4.55 1.70 1.37
CA VAL A 96 4.81 3.12 1.61
C VAL A 96 5.99 3.58 0.77
N ARG A 97 5.79 4.67 0.00
CA ARG A 97 6.80 5.27 -0.88
C ARG A 97 6.88 6.76 -0.66
N ILE A 98 8.10 7.28 -0.73
CA ILE A 98 8.39 8.71 -0.68
C ILE A 98 9.22 9.04 -1.91
N SER A 99 8.83 10.06 -2.65
CA SER A 99 9.50 10.50 -3.86
C SER A 99 9.90 11.97 -3.75
N LYS A 100 11.05 12.29 -4.32
CA LYS A 100 11.57 13.65 -4.40
C LYS A 100 10.83 14.53 -5.41
N SER A 101 10.13 13.90 -6.35
CA SER A 101 9.34 14.57 -7.38
C SER A 101 7.90 14.07 -7.36
N ALA A 102 6.96 14.98 -7.59
CA ALA A 102 5.55 14.67 -7.71
C ALA A 102 5.28 13.93 -9.04
N PRO A 103 4.79 12.68 -9.02
CA PRO A 103 4.41 11.98 -10.24
C PRO A 103 3.17 12.62 -10.88
N SER A 104 3.05 12.50 -12.20
CA SER A 104 1.84 12.92 -12.91
C SER A 104 0.62 12.07 -12.52
N GLY A 105 -0.59 12.61 -12.72
CA GLY A 105 -1.83 11.85 -12.44
C GLY A 105 -1.91 10.53 -13.23
N GLU A 106 -1.42 10.52 -14.47
CA GLU A 106 -1.34 9.28 -15.29
C GLU A 106 -0.40 8.25 -14.67
N LYS A 107 0.75 8.69 -14.16
CA LYS A 107 1.70 7.81 -13.49
C LYS A 107 1.15 7.27 -12.17
N ILE A 108 0.40 8.10 -11.42
CA ILE A 108 -0.29 7.66 -10.20
C ILE A 108 -1.36 6.63 -10.53
N LYS A 109 -2.14 6.86 -11.60
CA LYS A 109 -3.13 5.89 -12.07
C LYS A 109 -2.46 4.56 -12.46
N LYS A 110 -1.33 4.64 -13.17
CA LYS A 110 -0.57 3.44 -13.53
C LYS A 110 -0.08 2.69 -12.31
N PHE A 111 0.47 3.36 -11.30
CA PHE A 111 0.86 2.70 -10.04
C PHE A 111 -0.30 1.96 -9.40
N TYR A 112 -1.47 2.60 -9.32
CA TYR A 112 -2.66 1.95 -8.78
C TYR A 112 -3.05 0.71 -9.59
N GLU A 113 -3.11 0.82 -10.92
CA GLU A 113 -3.53 -0.29 -11.80
C GLU A 113 -2.55 -1.47 -11.72
N ASP A 114 -1.25 -1.19 -11.70
CA ASP A 114 -0.20 -2.22 -11.61
C ASP A 114 -0.20 -2.93 -10.24
N GLU A 115 -0.56 -2.22 -9.16
CA GLU A 115 -0.41 -2.73 -7.79
C GLU A 115 -1.71 -3.21 -7.14
N LYS A 116 -2.87 -2.78 -7.64
CA LYS A 116 -4.17 -3.19 -7.06
C LYS A 116 -4.36 -4.70 -7.02
N VAL A 117 -3.72 -5.42 -7.93
CA VAL A 117 -3.77 -6.89 -7.98
C VAL A 117 -3.18 -7.54 -6.72
N LEU A 118 -2.24 -6.85 -6.03
CA LEU A 118 -1.63 -7.32 -4.79
C LEU A 118 -2.62 -7.31 -3.61
N PHE A 119 -3.68 -6.53 -3.71
CA PHE A 119 -4.64 -6.26 -2.64
C PHE A 119 -6.04 -6.80 -2.95
N GLN A 120 -6.17 -7.57 -4.02
CA GLN A 120 -7.42 -8.24 -4.33
C GLN A 120 -7.66 -9.44 -3.40
N GLU A 121 -8.92 -9.78 -3.19
CA GLU A 121 -9.29 -10.99 -2.48
C GLU A 121 -8.67 -12.20 -3.20
N ASN A 122 -7.98 -13.04 -2.46
CA ASN A 122 -7.16 -14.14 -2.97
C ASN A 122 -5.80 -13.78 -3.62
N ALA A 123 -5.43 -12.51 -3.74
CA ALA A 123 -4.05 -12.13 -4.00
C ALA A 123 -3.20 -12.40 -2.75
N LYS A 124 -2.91 -13.66 -2.47
CA LYS A 124 -2.06 -14.06 -1.35
C LYS A 124 -0.67 -14.40 -1.85
N CYS A 125 0.15 -13.41 -2.05
CA CYS A 125 1.59 -13.62 -1.92
C CYS A 125 1.95 -13.57 -0.43
N THR A 126 1.41 -14.48 0.34
CA THR A 126 1.81 -14.67 1.71
C THR A 126 2.50 -16.02 1.79
N PHE A 127 3.79 -15.96 1.97
CA PHE A 127 4.52 -17.08 2.55
C PHE A 127 4.07 -17.19 4.01
N TYR A 128 2.84 -17.67 4.23
CA TYR A 128 2.34 -18.02 5.54
C TYR A 128 2.71 -19.45 5.82
N GLY A 129 3.37 -19.65 6.90
CA GLY A 129 3.71 -20.89 7.51
C GLY A 129 4.88 -20.65 8.43
N SER A 130 5.14 -21.55 9.37
CA SER A 130 6.48 -21.74 9.88
C SER A 130 7.39 -21.71 8.67
N SER A 131 8.40 -20.86 8.68
CA SER A 131 9.29 -20.59 7.56
C SER A 131 10.02 -21.86 7.09
N ASP A 132 9.31 -22.65 6.31
CA ASP A 132 9.94 -23.79 5.66
C ASP A 132 10.77 -23.27 4.48
N PRO A 133 12.02 -23.70 4.39
CA PRO A 133 12.86 -23.33 3.27
C PRO A 133 12.22 -23.78 1.96
N VAL A 134 12.33 -22.95 0.95
CA VAL A 134 11.98 -23.34 -0.42
C VAL A 134 12.97 -24.41 -0.85
N THR A 135 12.46 -25.58 -1.20
CA THR A 135 13.25 -26.74 -1.58
C THR A 135 13.30 -26.97 -3.09
N ALA A 136 12.31 -26.46 -3.81
CA ALA A 136 12.23 -26.55 -5.27
C ALA A 136 11.54 -25.33 -5.85
N LEU A 137 12.02 -24.90 -7.01
CA LEU A 137 11.40 -23.85 -7.85
C LEU A 137 11.33 -24.37 -9.28
N GLY A 138 10.20 -24.14 -9.93
CA GLY A 138 10.01 -24.40 -11.36
C GLY A 138 9.14 -23.32 -11.95
N TYR A 139 9.43 -22.90 -13.16
CA TYR A 139 8.62 -21.93 -13.89
C TYR A 139 8.14 -22.53 -15.21
N ASP A 140 6.85 -22.47 -15.42
CA ASP A 140 6.18 -22.89 -16.66
C ASP A 140 5.93 -21.65 -17.52
N GLU A 141 6.70 -21.50 -18.59
CA GLU A 141 6.62 -20.36 -19.49
C GLU A 141 5.33 -20.35 -20.33
N GLU A 142 4.74 -21.52 -20.61
CA GLU A 142 3.54 -21.61 -21.41
C GLU A 142 2.30 -21.08 -20.68
N ASN A 143 2.24 -21.32 -19.38
CA ASN A 143 1.11 -20.95 -18.52
C ASN A 143 1.42 -19.78 -17.58
N ASP A 144 2.62 -19.20 -17.69
CA ASP A 144 3.10 -18.12 -16.78
C ASP A 144 2.95 -18.50 -15.30
N THR A 145 3.31 -19.76 -14.96
CA THR A 145 3.09 -20.31 -13.63
C THR A 145 4.41 -20.62 -12.92
N LEU A 146 4.59 -20.05 -11.73
CA LEU A 146 5.69 -20.37 -10.84
C LEU A 146 5.27 -21.45 -9.85
N HIS A 147 5.99 -22.56 -9.83
CA HIS A 147 5.83 -23.64 -8.86
C HIS A 147 6.86 -23.47 -7.73
N VAL A 148 6.39 -23.44 -6.50
CA VAL A 148 7.21 -23.30 -5.30
C VAL A 148 6.98 -24.51 -4.39
N GLY A 149 8.01 -25.32 -4.19
CA GLY A 149 7.99 -26.49 -3.31
C GLY A 149 8.68 -26.21 -1.98
N THR A 150 8.08 -26.71 -0.91
CA THR A 150 8.63 -26.71 0.46
C THR A 150 8.43 -28.08 1.09
N SER A 151 9.01 -28.30 2.29
CA SER A 151 8.75 -29.50 3.09
C SER A 151 7.28 -29.65 3.49
N SER A 152 6.49 -28.56 3.43
CA SER A 152 5.08 -28.54 3.83
C SER A 152 4.11 -28.56 2.63
N GLY A 153 4.62 -28.63 1.40
CA GLY A 153 3.79 -28.73 0.21
C GLY A 153 4.27 -27.90 -0.97
N ARG A 154 3.43 -27.82 -1.99
CA ARG A 154 3.67 -27.07 -3.21
C ARG A 154 2.63 -25.96 -3.36
N SER A 155 3.08 -24.79 -3.81
CA SER A 155 2.22 -23.68 -4.22
C SER A 155 2.49 -23.33 -5.69
N GLU A 156 1.44 -22.97 -6.40
CA GLU A 156 1.50 -22.48 -7.78
C GLU A 156 1.07 -21.02 -7.79
N PHE A 157 1.87 -20.18 -8.43
CA PHE A 157 1.62 -18.75 -8.54
C PHE A 157 1.54 -18.33 -9.99
N GLN A 158 0.57 -17.50 -10.29
CA GLN A 158 0.51 -16.76 -11.55
C GLN A 158 0.65 -15.27 -11.20
N GLY A 159 1.76 -14.68 -11.59
CA GLY A 159 2.19 -13.40 -11.04
C GLY A 159 2.34 -13.48 -9.51
N LEU A 160 1.60 -12.66 -8.76
CA LEU A 160 1.60 -12.66 -7.30
C LEU A 160 0.37 -13.37 -6.69
N ALA A 161 -0.50 -13.94 -7.53
CA ALA A 161 -1.65 -14.71 -7.07
C ALA A 161 -1.29 -16.18 -6.93
N ARG A 162 -1.54 -16.78 -5.74
CA ARG A 162 -1.47 -18.23 -5.58
C ARG A 162 -2.74 -18.85 -6.14
N ILE A 163 -2.59 -19.57 -7.25
CA ILE A 163 -3.71 -20.19 -7.98
C ILE A 163 -4.01 -21.61 -7.51
N ASN A 164 -3.01 -22.30 -6.95
CA ASN A 164 -3.17 -23.66 -6.46
C ASN A 164 -2.19 -23.95 -5.32
N ASN A 165 -2.52 -24.93 -4.46
CA ASN A 165 -1.59 -25.45 -3.47
C ASN A 165 -1.92 -26.89 -3.05
N THR A 166 -0.90 -27.60 -2.63
CA THR A 166 -1.03 -28.92 -2.01
C THR A 166 -0.29 -28.93 -0.67
N THR A 167 -0.68 -29.80 0.22
CA THR A 167 0.00 -30.04 1.50
C THR A 167 0.94 -31.24 1.44
N THR A 168 1.11 -31.86 0.27
CA THR A 168 2.05 -32.97 0.08
C THR A 168 3.46 -32.41 0.05
N ALA A 169 4.30 -32.86 0.94
CA ALA A 169 5.69 -32.42 1.05
C ALA A 169 6.47 -32.70 -0.25
N VAL A 170 7.27 -31.72 -0.67
CA VAL A 170 8.23 -31.87 -1.76
C VAL A 170 9.61 -32.06 -1.12
N THR A 171 9.95 -33.29 -0.79
CA THR A 171 11.18 -33.65 -0.05
C THR A 171 12.29 -34.18 -0.93
N THR A 172 11.97 -34.57 -2.15
CA THR A 172 12.92 -35.12 -3.12
C THR A 172 12.68 -34.56 -4.50
N ALA A 173 13.61 -34.78 -5.41
CA ALA A 173 13.54 -34.24 -6.77
C ALA A 173 12.20 -34.59 -7.45
N ILE A 174 11.57 -33.59 -8.06
CA ILE A 174 10.46 -33.81 -8.97
C ILE A 174 11.08 -34.31 -10.27
N SER A 175 10.80 -35.52 -10.66
CA SER A 175 11.15 -36.01 -12.00
C SER A 175 9.90 -35.96 -12.88
N ALA A 176 9.97 -35.28 -14.00
CA ALA A 176 9.05 -35.49 -15.09
C ALA A 176 9.59 -36.70 -15.90
N SER A 177 8.76 -37.70 -16.13
CA SER A 177 9.01 -38.73 -17.12
C SER A 177 8.23 -38.36 -18.39
N ASP A 178 8.90 -38.38 -19.51
CA ASP A 178 8.27 -38.30 -20.83
C ASP A 178 7.32 -39.48 -21.04
#